data_685ea80ee2b5d7c49cbe1ad1edc17b28
#
_entry.id   685ea80ee2b5d7c49cbe1ad1edc17b28
#
_cell.length_a   1.000
_cell.length_b   1.000
_cell.length_c   1.000
_cell.angle_alpha   90.00
_cell.angle_beta   90.00
_cell.angle_gamma   90.00
#
_symmetry.space_group_name_H-M   'P 1'
#
loop_
_entity.id
_entity.type
_entity.pdbx_description
1 polymer ?
#
loop_
_entity_poly.entity_id
_entity_poly.type
_entity_poly.pdbx_seq_one_letter_code
_entity_poly.pdbx_strand_id
1 'polypeptide(L)'
;GYTTHTCKRCQDTYVDSYVDPTGAHDDGEWVVAKQPDVGVAGLKELRCTKCGYVLATEEIEMLTTDGVDSVYYIDVKDDNGTLRKEMVVGHYNREEAQEMLKFVNEYRASINQSTLKMTSETMNDYVDMRAAETSYLWDHARPNGGTTSYAENIAQGNPDIKGDTPSVEQIFNAWLASEGHKANLDSNRDIYGLTGISVFYKKCPVYKDGKETGQYVYTAYWVEIFK
;
A
#
# COMPACT_ATOMS: atom_id res chain seq x y z
N GLY A 1 31.14 -31.65 4.68
CA GLY A 1 32.33 -31.16 3.95
C GLY A 1 33.02 -32.29 3.18
N TYR A 2 33.88 -31.94 2.30
CA TYR A 2 34.74 -32.87 1.53
C TYR A 2 36.03 -32.15 1.11
N THR A 3 37.06 -32.93 0.78
CA THR A 3 38.29 -32.42 0.23
C THR A 3 38.34 -32.69 -1.27
N THR A 4 38.66 -31.68 -2.08
CA THR A 4 38.85 -31.83 -3.52
C THR A 4 40.36 -31.96 -3.81
N HIS A 5 40.74 -33.00 -4.54
CA HIS A 5 42.09 -33.21 -5.03
C HIS A 5 42.13 -33.00 -6.54
N THR A 6 43.09 -32.23 -7.00
CA THR A 6 43.31 -32.00 -8.44
C THR A 6 44.66 -32.52 -8.84
N CYS A 7 44.71 -33.42 -9.84
CA CYS A 7 45.95 -33.92 -10.41
C CYS A 7 46.71 -32.79 -11.12
N LYS A 8 47.93 -32.51 -10.70
CA LYS A 8 48.76 -31.45 -11.32
C LYS A 8 49.17 -31.76 -12.76
N ARG A 9 49.09 -33.05 -13.18
CA ARG A 9 49.54 -33.47 -14.50
C ARG A 9 48.43 -33.50 -15.55
N CYS A 10 47.26 -34.04 -15.16
CA CYS A 10 46.13 -34.20 -16.09
C CYS A 10 44.93 -33.31 -15.76
N GLN A 11 44.96 -32.52 -14.69
CA GLN A 11 43.91 -31.67 -14.20
C GLN A 11 42.62 -32.44 -13.79
N ASP A 12 42.69 -33.74 -13.72
CA ASP A 12 41.59 -34.59 -13.25
C ASP A 12 41.32 -34.33 -11.77
N THR A 13 40.05 -34.40 -11.36
CA THR A 13 39.64 -34.09 -9.98
C THR A 13 38.86 -35.24 -9.37
N TYR A 14 39.11 -35.49 -8.09
CA TYR A 14 38.29 -36.36 -7.27
C TYR A 14 38.08 -35.74 -5.89
N VAL A 15 37.04 -36.17 -5.20
CA VAL A 15 36.72 -35.73 -3.84
C VAL A 15 36.77 -36.90 -2.87
N ASP A 16 37.28 -36.62 -1.68
CA ASP A 16 37.31 -37.57 -0.58
C ASP A 16 37.18 -36.86 0.78
N SER A 17 37.44 -37.57 1.86
CA SER A 17 37.41 -37.03 3.22
C SER A 17 36.08 -36.39 3.55
N TYR A 18 34.99 -37.05 3.23
CA TYR A 18 33.66 -36.58 3.57
C TYR A 18 33.47 -36.49 5.08
N VAL A 19 33.09 -35.33 5.54
CA VAL A 19 32.71 -35.06 6.93
C VAL A 19 31.24 -34.75 6.96
N ASP A 20 30.47 -35.48 7.73
CA ASP A 20 29.05 -35.21 7.93
C ASP A 20 28.85 -33.80 8.49
N PRO A 21 27.78 -33.12 8.08
CA PRO A 21 27.43 -31.85 8.67
C PRO A 21 27.20 -32.03 10.18
N THR A 22 27.88 -31.26 10.99
CA THR A 22 27.73 -31.32 12.46
C THR A 22 26.35 -30.86 12.91
N GLY A 23 25.57 -30.24 12.01
CA GLY A 23 24.27 -29.62 12.32
C GLY A 23 24.40 -28.35 13.18
N ALA A 24 25.60 -28.04 13.65
CA ALA A 24 25.85 -26.85 14.44
C ALA A 24 26.29 -25.71 13.52
N HIS A 25 25.62 -24.61 13.61
CA HIS A 25 26.01 -23.36 12.98
C HIS A 25 26.57 -22.42 14.05
N ASP A 26 27.57 -21.63 13.68
CA ASP A 26 28.05 -20.58 14.56
C ASP A 26 27.06 -19.43 14.64
N ASP A 27 27.23 -18.63 15.70
CA ASP A 27 26.47 -17.40 15.85
C ASP A 27 26.51 -16.59 14.54
N GLY A 28 25.33 -16.23 14.06
CA GLY A 28 25.16 -15.58 12.78
C GLY A 28 25.40 -14.08 12.85
N GLU A 29 25.61 -13.49 11.70
CA GLU A 29 25.57 -12.04 11.52
C GLU A 29 24.31 -11.65 10.74
N TRP A 30 23.64 -10.58 11.18
CA TRP A 30 22.50 -10.02 10.46
C TRP A 30 22.97 -9.29 9.19
N VAL A 31 22.47 -9.72 8.05
CA VAL A 31 22.69 -9.07 6.76
C VAL A 31 21.36 -8.64 6.15
N VAL A 32 21.33 -7.48 5.52
CA VAL A 32 20.15 -7.04 4.79
C VAL A 32 20.12 -7.77 3.46
N ALA A 33 19.19 -8.72 3.33
CA ALA A 33 18.98 -9.49 2.10
C ALA A 33 18.14 -8.71 1.07
N LYS A 34 17.24 -7.85 1.56
CA LYS A 34 16.41 -6.97 0.74
C LYS A 34 16.25 -5.64 1.47
N GLN A 35 16.58 -4.54 0.83
CA GLN A 35 16.32 -3.21 1.37
C GLN A 35 14.80 -2.93 1.37
N PRO A 36 14.26 -2.26 2.41
CA PRO A 36 12.89 -1.78 2.36
C PRO A 36 12.75 -0.67 1.31
N ASP A 37 11.58 -0.59 0.70
CA ASP A 37 11.19 0.48 -0.20
C ASP A 37 9.80 0.97 0.17
N VAL A 38 9.32 2.03 -0.49
CA VAL A 38 7.97 2.55 -0.24
C VAL A 38 6.93 1.48 -0.59
N GLY A 39 6.12 1.11 0.42
CA GLY A 39 5.12 0.06 0.28
C GLY A 39 5.66 -1.36 0.13
N VAL A 40 6.98 -1.56 0.28
CA VAL A 40 7.63 -2.87 0.15
C VAL A 40 8.50 -3.14 1.36
N ALA A 41 8.15 -4.14 2.14
CA ALA A 41 8.95 -4.57 3.27
C ALA A 41 10.33 -5.08 2.83
N GLY A 42 11.34 -4.74 3.60
CA GLY A 42 12.67 -5.30 3.49
C GLY A 42 12.79 -6.64 4.20
N LEU A 43 13.94 -7.27 4.08
CA LEU A 43 14.26 -8.55 4.75
C LEU A 43 15.69 -8.51 5.24
N LYS A 44 15.91 -8.86 6.49
CA LYS A 44 17.24 -9.19 7.03
C LYS A 44 17.30 -10.67 7.40
N GLU A 45 18.45 -11.24 7.22
CA GLU A 45 18.72 -12.64 7.48
C GLU A 45 19.87 -12.76 8.45
N LEU A 46 19.72 -13.60 9.47
CA LEU A 46 20.78 -14.04 10.33
C LEU A 46 21.51 -15.18 9.62
N ARG A 47 22.70 -14.93 9.14
CA ARG A 47 23.48 -15.92 8.39
C ARG A 47 24.66 -16.44 9.21
N CYS A 48 24.83 -17.76 9.20
CA CYS A 48 26.02 -18.38 9.79
C CYS A 48 27.28 -17.79 9.16
N THR A 49 28.19 -17.30 9.99
CA THR A 49 29.45 -16.65 9.54
C THR A 49 30.39 -17.58 8.79
N LYS A 50 30.27 -18.91 9.01
CA LYS A 50 31.14 -19.91 8.36
C LYS A 50 30.59 -20.46 7.05
N CYS A 51 29.30 -20.67 6.93
CA CYS A 51 28.70 -21.36 5.77
C CYS A 51 27.63 -20.59 5.05
N GLY A 52 27.22 -19.42 5.57
CA GLY A 52 26.15 -18.58 4.98
C GLY A 52 24.73 -19.13 5.14
N TYR A 53 24.54 -20.27 5.86
CA TYR A 53 23.21 -20.82 6.11
C TYR A 53 22.32 -19.81 6.84
N VAL A 54 21.08 -19.63 6.41
CA VAL A 54 20.13 -18.72 7.02
C VAL A 54 19.56 -19.35 8.29
N LEU A 55 19.90 -18.77 9.42
CA LEU A 55 19.48 -19.23 10.75
C LEU A 55 18.10 -18.65 11.15
N ALA A 56 17.84 -17.42 10.76
CA ALA A 56 16.60 -16.73 11.01
C ALA A 56 16.35 -15.64 9.95
N THR A 57 15.11 -15.22 9.81
CA THR A 57 14.72 -14.07 8.99
C THR A 57 13.90 -13.11 9.81
N GLU A 58 14.05 -11.82 9.55
CA GLU A 58 13.24 -10.76 10.17
C GLU A 58 12.89 -9.73 9.12
N GLU A 59 11.63 -9.33 9.11
CA GLU A 59 11.16 -8.28 8.22
C GLU A 59 11.71 -6.93 8.65
N ILE A 60 12.13 -6.11 7.68
CA ILE A 60 12.43 -4.69 7.89
C ILE A 60 11.18 -3.93 7.48
N GLU A 61 10.67 -3.11 8.38
CA GLU A 61 9.48 -2.30 8.13
C GLU A 61 9.64 -1.50 6.81
N MET A 62 8.58 -1.52 6.00
CA MET A 62 8.55 -0.78 4.74
C MET A 62 8.70 0.73 4.99
N LEU A 63 9.29 1.42 4.05
CA LEU A 63 9.29 2.88 4.07
C LEU A 63 7.86 3.37 3.80
N THR A 64 7.36 4.21 4.69
CA THR A 64 6.05 4.84 4.52
C THR A 64 6.23 6.24 3.95
N THR A 65 5.35 6.62 3.03
CA THR A 65 5.23 8.01 2.56
C THR A 65 4.16 8.76 3.33
N ASP A 66 3.69 8.22 4.44
CA ASP A 66 2.65 8.84 5.24
C ASP A 66 3.05 10.25 5.67
N GLY A 67 2.25 11.23 5.24
CA GLY A 67 2.50 12.63 5.51
C GLY A 67 3.67 13.26 4.73
N VAL A 68 4.36 12.52 3.86
CA VAL A 68 5.44 13.04 3.04
C VAL A 68 4.99 13.14 1.58
N ASP A 69 4.94 14.36 1.04
CA ASP A 69 4.59 14.56 -0.36
C ASP A 69 5.57 13.85 -1.30
N SER A 70 5.00 13.10 -2.22
CA SER A 70 5.72 12.41 -3.29
C SER A 70 5.00 12.61 -4.62
N VAL A 71 5.68 12.26 -5.69
CA VAL A 71 5.13 12.27 -7.05
C VAL A 71 4.62 10.87 -7.38
N TYR A 72 3.36 10.78 -7.76
CA TYR A 72 2.73 9.54 -8.19
C TYR A 72 2.32 9.67 -9.65
N TYR A 73 2.40 8.56 -10.39
CA TYR A 73 2.00 8.51 -11.79
C TYR A 73 0.79 7.60 -11.95
N ILE A 74 -0.26 8.15 -12.54
CA ILE A 74 -1.49 7.42 -12.86
C ILE A 74 -1.60 7.24 -14.38
N ASP A 75 -2.25 6.14 -14.79
CA ASP A 75 -2.54 5.88 -16.19
C ASP A 75 -3.84 6.59 -16.59
N VAL A 76 -3.76 7.43 -17.60
CA VAL A 76 -4.89 8.17 -18.15
C VAL A 76 -5.04 7.85 -19.63
N LYS A 77 -6.26 7.57 -20.05
CA LYS A 77 -6.58 7.35 -21.46
C LYS A 77 -7.03 8.67 -22.09
N ASP A 78 -6.37 9.09 -23.14
CA ASP A 78 -6.75 10.27 -23.89
C ASP A 78 -7.97 10.01 -24.82
N ASP A 79 -8.48 11.07 -25.46
CA ASP A 79 -9.62 11.00 -26.37
C ASP A 79 -9.39 10.09 -27.59
N ASN A 80 -8.13 9.81 -27.93
CA ASN A 80 -7.75 8.90 -29.01
C ASN A 80 -7.60 7.44 -28.53
N GLY A 81 -7.78 7.20 -27.24
CA GLY A 81 -7.64 5.88 -26.62
C GLY A 81 -6.21 5.51 -26.24
N THR A 82 -5.26 6.43 -26.33
CA THR A 82 -3.84 6.20 -25.98
C THR A 82 -3.64 6.38 -24.49
N LEU A 83 -2.94 5.44 -23.83
CA LEU A 83 -2.55 5.57 -22.44
C LEU A 83 -1.35 6.51 -22.31
N ARG A 84 -1.44 7.41 -21.35
CA ARG A 84 -0.34 8.28 -20.93
C ARG A 84 -0.23 8.29 -19.41
N LYS A 85 0.94 8.68 -18.89
CA LYS A 85 1.16 8.89 -17.49
C LYS A 85 0.86 10.34 -17.13
N GLU A 86 -0.01 10.54 -16.15
CA GLU A 86 -0.26 11.84 -15.53
C GLU A 86 0.30 11.85 -14.14
N MET A 87 0.81 13.01 -13.73
CA MET A 87 1.46 13.21 -12.47
C MET A 87 0.47 13.79 -11.45
N VAL A 88 0.40 13.18 -10.27
CA VAL A 88 -0.27 13.75 -9.09
C VAL A 88 0.74 13.87 -7.95
N VAL A 89 0.64 14.94 -7.19
CA VAL A 89 1.54 15.21 -6.06
C VAL A 89 0.74 15.19 -4.77
N GLY A 90 1.25 14.50 -3.75
CA GLY A 90 0.58 14.39 -2.46
C GLY A 90 1.16 13.28 -1.61
N HIS A 91 0.40 12.85 -0.62
CA HIS A 91 0.81 11.77 0.28
C HIS A 91 -0.40 10.93 0.72
N TYR A 92 -0.13 9.71 1.18
CA TYR A 92 -1.11 8.85 1.84
C TYR A 92 -1.09 9.06 3.35
N ASN A 93 -2.20 8.72 4.03
CA ASN A 93 -2.28 8.67 5.48
C ASN A 93 -2.84 7.31 5.93
N ARG A 94 -1.96 6.42 6.37
CA ARG A 94 -2.31 5.06 6.79
C ARG A 94 -3.02 5.02 8.13
N GLU A 95 -2.69 5.93 9.03
CA GLU A 95 -3.33 5.99 10.35
C GLU A 95 -4.81 6.31 10.20
N GLU A 96 -5.15 7.28 9.37
CA GLU A 96 -6.54 7.62 9.09
C GLU A 96 -7.29 6.50 8.35
N ALA A 97 -6.64 5.79 7.43
CA ALA A 97 -7.23 4.61 6.79
C ALA A 97 -7.55 3.51 7.82
N GLN A 98 -6.68 3.29 8.81
CA GLN A 98 -6.93 2.37 9.92
C GLN A 98 -8.02 2.88 10.86
N GLU A 99 -8.09 4.17 11.11
CA GLU A 99 -9.17 4.78 11.89
C GLU A 99 -10.53 4.62 11.19
N MET A 100 -10.59 4.82 9.87
CA MET A 100 -11.79 4.57 9.09
C MET A 100 -12.27 3.12 9.23
N LEU A 101 -11.36 2.15 9.19
CA LEU A 101 -11.70 0.74 9.40
C LEU A 101 -12.35 0.49 10.77
N LYS A 102 -11.95 1.21 11.83
CA LYS A 102 -12.58 1.09 13.15
C LYS A 102 -14.02 1.58 13.10
N PHE A 103 -14.28 2.76 12.53
CA PHE A 103 -15.64 3.27 12.35
C PHE A 103 -16.52 2.31 11.53
N VAL A 104 -16.02 1.80 10.42
CA VAL A 104 -16.72 0.79 9.60
C VAL A 104 -17.05 -0.45 10.42
N ASN A 105 -16.10 -0.99 11.18
CA ASN A 105 -16.32 -2.20 11.97
C ASN A 105 -17.23 -2.00 13.18
N GLU A 106 -17.16 -0.86 13.85
CA GLU A 106 -18.08 -0.50 14.94
C GLU A 106 -19.52 -0.41 14.42
N TYR A 107 -19.70 0.24 13.27
CA TYR A 107 -20.99 0.32 12.62
C TYR A 107 -21.51 -1.07 12.22
N ARG A 108 -20.70 -1.89 11.53
CA ARG A 108 -21.08 -3.25 11.10
C ARG A 108 -21.46 -4.13 12.30
N ALA A 109 -20.71 -4.04 13.39
CA ALA A 109 -21.04 -4.74 14.63
C ALA A 109 -22.39 -4.28 15.22
N SER A 110 -22.71 -2.98 15.13
CA SER A 110 -23.99 -2.43 15.64
C SER A 110 -25.21 -2.94 14.87
N ILE A 111 -25.04 -3.37 13.63
CA ILE A 111 -26.08 -3.96 12.79
C ILE A 111 -25.97 -5.49 12.66
N ASN A 112 -25.21 -6.13 13.54
CA ASN A 112 -24.95 -7.58 13.57
C ASN A 112 -24.29 -8.13 12.29
N GLN A 113 -23.45 -7.35 11.63
CA GLN A 113 -22.62 -7.75 10.51
C GLN A 113 -21.22 -8.15 10.95
N SER A 114 -20.58 -9.06 10.20
CA SER A 114 -19.20 -9.42 10.43
C SER A 114 -18.27 -8.23 10.19
N THR A 115 -17.24 -8.10 11.02
CA THR A 115 -16.18 -7.11 10.84
C THR A 115 -15.31 -7.43 9.63
N LEU A 116 -14.75 -6.40 9.03
CA LEU A 116 -13.84 -6.48 7.89
C LEU A 116 -12.39 -6.40 8.37
N LYS A 117 -11.49 -6.92 7.56
CA LYS A 117 -10.04 -6.80 7.75
C LYS A 117 -9.42 -6.16 6.53
N MET A 118 -8.49 -5.25 6.73
CA MET A 118 -7.66 -4.77 5.63
C MET A 118 -6.79 -5.92 5.14
N THR A 119 -6.67 -6.03 3.82
CA THR A 119 -6.04 -7.18 3.20
C THR A 119 -4.56 -7.00 2.97
N SER A 120 -3.96 -8.04 2.36
CA SER A 120 -2.60 -8.10 1.89
C SER A 120 -2.24 -7.04 0.83
N GLU A 121 -0.95 -6.91 0.55
CA GLU A 121 -0.31 -5.95 -0.36
C GLU A 121 -1.09 -5.62 -1.64
N THR A 122 -1.62 -6.62 -2.35
CA THR A 122 -2.27 -6.42 -3.66
C THR A 122 -3.54 -5.56 -3.62
N MET A 123 -4.34 -5.63 -2.54
CA MET A 123 -5.51 -4.77 -2.41
C MET A 123 -5.14 -3.39 -1.89
N ASN A 124 -4.11 -3.32 -1.03
CA ASN A 124 -3.58 -2.03 -0.58
C ASN A 124 -3.03 -1.24 -1.76
N ASP A 125 -2.23 -1.86 -2.62
CA ASP A 125 -1.71 -1.22 -3.83
C ASP A 125 -2.84 -0.76 -4.76
N TYR A 126 -3.89 -1.58 -4.91
CA TYR A 126 -5.02 -1.22 -5.74
C TYR A 126 -5.81 -0.05 -5.16
N VAL A 127 -6.13 -0.05 -3.86
CA VAL A 127 -6.91 1.02 -3.25
C VAL A 127 -6.13 2.33 -3.18
N ASP A 128 -4.81 2.27 -3.01
CA ASP A 128 -3.92 3.44 -3.07
C ASP A 128 -3.91 4.06 -4.45
N MET A 129 -3.71 3.23 -5.46
CA MET A 129 -3.80 3.68 -6.85
C MET A 129 -5.17 4.32 -7.13
N ARG A 130 -6.27 3.72 -6.63
CA ARG A 130 -7.62 4.29 -6.80
C ARG A 130 -7.77 5.64 -6.09
N ALA A 131 -7.26 5.81 -4.87
CA ALA A 131 -7.29 7.09 -4.18
C ALA A 131 -6.52 8.19 -4.94
N ALA A 132 -5.37 7.86 -5.51
CA ALA A 132 -4.65 8.77 -6.38
C ALA A 132 -5.41 9.05 -7.70
N GLU A 133 -6.03 8.05 -8.34
CA GLU A 133 -6.84 8.21 -9.54
C GLU A 133 -8.06 9.10 -9.32
N THR A 134 -8.78 8.95 -8.18
CA THR A 134 -9.94 9.80 -7.85
C THR A 134 -9.55 11.26 -7.64
N SER A 135 -8.28 11.53 -7.28
CA SER A 135 -7.75 12.89 -7.19
C SER A 135 -7.56 13.57 -8.55
N TYR A 136 -7.52 12.79 -9.61
CA TYR A 136 -7.44 13.27 -11.00
C TYR A 136 -8.82 13.26 -11.68
N LEU A 137 -9.52 12.13 -11.63
CA LEU A 137 -10.87 11.96 -12.14
C LEU A 137 -11.80 11.55 -11.00
N TRP A 138 -12.63 12.48 -10.55
CA TRP A 138 -13.61 12.24 -9.50
C TRP A 138 -14.82 11.46 -10.05
N ASP A 139 -14.62 10.15 -10.20
CA ASP A 139 -15.61 9.22 -10.75
C ASP A 139 -15.32 7.78 -10.28
N HIS A 140 -16.31 6.91 -10.31
CA HIS A 140 -16.11 5.46 -10.18
C HIS A 140 -15.43 4.85 -11.41
N ALA A 141 -15.56 5.47 -12.59
CA ALA A 141 -14.76 5.12 -13.76
C ALA A 141 -13.27 5.42 -13.49
N ARG A 142 -12.40 4.56 -14.00
CA ARG A 142 -10.97 4.77 -13.89
C ARG A 142 -10.45 5.68 -15.02
N PRO A 143 -9.48 6.55 -14.77
CA PRO A 143 -8.96 7.46 -15.79
C PRO A 143 -8.28 6.71 -16.96
N ASN A 144 -7.85 5.48 -16.77
CA ASN A 144 -7.31 4.62 -17.83
C ASN A 144 -8.37 3.98 -18.73
N GLY A 145 -9.67 4.28 -18.51
CA GLY A 145 -10.79 3.71 -19.24
C GLY A 145 -11.22 2.32 -18.75
N GLY A 146 -10.62 1.83 -17.69
CA GLY A 146 -11.04 0.60 -17.00
C GLY A 146 -12.24 0.82 -16.10
N THR A 147 -12.79 -0.28 -15.59
CA THR A 147 -13.83 -0.30 -14.57
C THR A 147 -13.25 -0.78 -13.25
N THR A 148 -13.88 -0.41 -12.12
CA THR A 148 -13.56 -1.01 -10.83
C THR A 148 -14.07 -2.45 -10.80
N SER A 149 -13.27 -3.35 -10.23
CA SER A 149 -13.64 -4.76 -10.08
C SER A 149 -14.37 -5.05 -8.77
N TYR A 150 -14.57 -4.01 -7.94
CA TYR A 150 -15.09 -4.11 -6.58
C TYR A 150 -16.24 -3.11 -6.38
N ALA A 151 -17.12 -3.37 -5.41
CA ALA A 151 -17.96 -2.32 -4.88
C ALA A 151 -17.06 -1.27 -4.22
N GLU A 152 -17.37 0.00 -4.41
CA GLU A 152 -16.48 1.10 -4.04
C GLU A 152 -17.25 2.23 -3.39
N ASN A 153 -16.79 2.71 -2.25
CA ASN A 153 -17.17 3.98 -1.67
C ASN A 153 -16.04 4.99 -1.91
N ILE A 154 -16.38 6.16 -2.42
CA ILE A 154 -15.44 7.28 -2.58
C ILE A 154 -15.94 8.52 -1.85
N ALA A 155 -15.04 9.30 -1.27
CA ALA A 155 -15.35 10.60 -0.70
C ALA A 155 -14.24 11.61 -0.99
N GLN A 156 -14.62 12.86 -1.23
CA GLN A 156 -13.73 13.99 -1.37
C GLN A 156 -13.86 14.92 -0.17
N GLY A 157 -12.78 15.10 0.56
CA GLY A 157 -12.67 16.04 1.67
C GLY A 157 -11.97 17.30 1.24
N ASN A 158 -12.72 18.34 0.91
CA ASN A 158 -12.15 19.66 0.59
C ASN A 158 -11.71 20.38 1.87
N PRO A 159 -10.60 21.14 1.83
CA PRO A 159 -10.18 21.93 2.96
C PRO A 159 -11.19 23.05 3.25
N ASP A 160 -11.35 23.35 4.53
CA ASP A 160 -12.11 24.51 4.99
C ASP A 160 -11.36 25.83 4.78
N ILE A 161 -11.90 26.96 5.28
CA ILE A 161 -11.28 28.28 5.19
C ILE A 161 -9.92 28.38 5.92
N LYS A 162 -9.65 27.45 6.85
CA LYS A 162 -8.38 27.39 7.57
C LYS A 162 -7.37 26.46 6.90
N GLY A 163 -7.82 25.68 5.92
CA GLY A 163 -7.04 24.67 5.24
C GLY A 163 -7.16 23.28 5.87
N ASP A 164 -8.05 23.09 6.86
CA ASP A 164 -8.28 21.81 7.51
C ASP A 164 -9.23 20.94 6.66
N THR A 165 -8.86 19.70 6.43
CA THR A 165 -9.72 18.70 5.78
C THR A 165 -10.73 18.11 6.77
N PRO A 166 -11.87 17.57 6.29
CA PRO A 166 -12.81 16.86 7.15
C PRO A 166 -12.13 15.69 7.89
N SER A 167 -12.53 15.47 9.15
CA SER A 167 -12.05 14.33 9.93
C SER A 167 -12.54 13.00 9.36
N VAL A 168 -11.90 11.90 9.76
CA VAL A 168 -12.30 10.53 9.39
C VAL A 168 -13.76 10.28 9.73
N GLU A 169 -14.20 10.69 10.94
CA GLU A 169 -15.60 10.55 11.39
C GLU A 169 -16.57 11.32 10.50
N GLN A 170 -16.21 12.53 10.05
CA GLN A 170 -17.05 13.30 9.14
C GLN A 170 -17.21 12.62 7.78
N ILE A 171 -16.14 12.05 7.23
CA ILE A 171 -16.18 11.27 5.98
C ILE A 171 -17.03 10.01 6.17
N PHE A 172 -16.82 9.27 7.25
CA PHE A 172 -17.60 8.09 7.57
C PHE A 172 -19.10 8.40 7.69
N ASN A 173 -19.46 9.47 8.41
CA ASN A 173 -20.85 9.91 8.54
C ASN A 173 -21.45 10.35 7.20
N ALA A 174 -20.66 10.94 6.30
CA ALA A 174 -21.11 11.26 4.94
C ALA A 174 -21.42 9.99 4.14
N TRP A 175 -20.63 8.92 4.27
CA TRP A 175 -20.96 7.62 3.66
C TRP A 175 -22.23 7.02 4.25
N LEU A 176 -22.43 7.06 5.57
CA LEU A 176 -23.66 6.58 6.20
C LEU A 176 -24.92 7.36 5.76
N ALA A 177 -24.77 8.65 5.49
CA ALA A 177 -25.86 9.50 5.03
C ALA A 177 -26.23 9.28 3.55
N SER A 178 -25.38 8.62 2.77
CA SER A 178 -25.58 8.30 1.37
C SER A 178 -26.14 6.89 1.22
N GLU A 179 -27.31 6.74 0.61
CA GLU A 179 -27.96 5.43 0.43
C GLU A 179 -27.06 4.42 -0.29
N GLY A 180 -26.37 4.84 -1.37
CA GLY A 180 -25.49 3.99 -2.14
C GLY A 180 -24.24 3.54 -1.36
N HIS A 181 -23.56 4.48 -0.67
CA HIS A 181 -22.40 4.15 0.14
C HIS A 181 -22.77 3.29 1.35
N LYS A 182 -23.89 3.63 2.01
CA LYS A 182 -24.41 2.84 3.13
C LYS A 182 -24.74 1.40 2.70
N ALA A 183 -25.31 1.20 1.52
CA ALA A 183 -25.61 -0.14 1.01
C ALA A 183 -24.35 -1.01 0.86
N ASN A 184 -23.19 -0.43 0.53
CA ASN A 184 -21.93 -1.13 0.52
C ASN A 184 -21.46 -1.48 1.94
N LEU A 185 -21.57 -0.53 2.90
CA LEU A 185 -21.24 -0.77 4.31
C LEU A 185 -22.13 -1.85 4.96
N ASP A 186 -23.41 -1.92 4.57
CA ASP A 186 -24.38 -2.91 5.05
C ASP A 186 -24.22 -4.29 4.39
N SER A 187 -23.42 -4.38 3.33
CA SER A 187 -23.40 -5.57 2.48
C SER A 187 -22.85 -6.80 3.20
N ASN A 188 -23.51 -7.95 2.99
CA ASN A 188 -23.04 -9.29 3.37
C ASN A 188 -22.26 -9.99 2.26
N ARG A 189 -22.00 -9.28 1.16
CA ARG A 189 -21.33 -9.86 -0.01
C ARG A 189 -19.86 -10.13 0.21
N ASP A 190 -19.32 -9.68 1.33
CA ASP A 190 -17.93 -9.89 1.74
C ASP A 190 -17.71 -11.34 2.18
N ILE A 191 -17.81 -12.26 1.24
CA ILE A 191 -17.57 -13.68 1.50
C ILE A 191 -16.17 -13.93 2.08
N TYR A 192 -15.27 -12.99 1.95
CA TYR A 192 -13.90 -13.07 2.49
C TYR A 192 -13.68 -12.19 3.72
N GLY A 193 -14.62 -11.30 4.06
CA GLY A 193 -14.47 -10.35 5.17
C GLY A 193 -13.31 -9.38 4.97
N LEU A 194 -13.05 -9.01 3.72
CA LEU A 194 -11.87 -8.23 3.34
C LEU A 194 -12.28 -6.89 2.72
N THR A 195 -11.58 -5.83 3.12
CA THR A 195 -11.71 -4.48 2.57
C THR A 195 -10.34 -3.88 2.27
N GLY A 196 -10.28 -2.91 1.39
CA GLY A 196 -9.14 -2.02 1.24
C GLY A 196 -9.61 -0.59 1.47
N ILE A 197 -8.90 0.16 2.30
CA ILE A 197 -9.19 1.56 2.59
C ILE A 197 -7.93 2.37 2.37
N SER A 198 -8.06 3.50 1.67
CA SER A 198 -6.97 4.45 1.48
C SER A 198 -7.47 5.87 1.47
N VAL A 199 -6.64 6.80 1.91
CA VAL A 199 -6.80 8.23 1.71
C VAL A 199 -5.55 8.82 1.10
N PHE A 200 -5.73 9.58 0.03
CA PHE A 200 -4.69 10.34 -0.66
C PHE A 200 -4.94 11.82 -0.51
N TYR A 201 -4.00 12.52 0.09
CA TYR A 201 -4.00 13.97 0.23
C TYR A 201 -3.32 14.60 -0.98
N LYS A 202 -4.10 15.08 -1.93
CA LYS A 202 -3.58 15.79 -3.10
C LYS A 202 -3.13 17.18 -2.71
N LYS A 203 -1.89 17.51 -3.04
CA LYS A 203 -1.34 18.85 -2.87
C LYS A 203 -1.86 19.78 -3.95
N CYS A 204 -2.56 20.83 -3.54
CA CYS A 204 -3.19 21.79 -4.44
C CYS A 204 -2.57 23.17 -4.22
N PRO A 205 -2.06 23.84 -5.25
CA PRO A 205 -1.53 25.19 -5.11
C PRO A 205 -2.66 26.19 -4.85
N VAL A 206 -2.38 27.19 -4.00
CA VAL A 206 -3.29 28.30 -3.72
C VAL A 206 -3.04 29.43 -4.70
N TYR A 207 -4.09 29.89 -5.36
CA TYR A 207 -4.04 31.01 -6.30
C TYR A 207 -4.64 32.27 -5.69
N LYS A 208 -4.03 33.43 -5.95
CA LYS A 208 -4.56 34.75 -5.67
C LYS A 208 -4.38 35.62 -6.91
N ASP A 209 -5.45 36.23 -7.37
CA ASP A 209 -5.47 37.08 -8.59
C ASP A 209 -4.87 36.38 -9.82
N GLY A 210 -5.14 35.03 -9.96
CA GLY A 210 -4.68 34.21 -11.06
C GLY A 210 -3.19 33.79 -11.00
N LYS A 211 -2.49 34.08 -9.89
CA LYS A 211 -1.09 33.71 -9.67
C LYS A 211 -0.95 32.75 -8.49
N GLU A 212 -0.07 31.77 -8.62
CA GLU A 212 0.30 30.92 -7.50
C GLU A 212 0.93 31.75 -6.38
N THR A 213 0.48 31.50 -5.15
CA THR A 213 0.98 32.20 -3.97
C THR A 213 2.23 31.55 -3.36
N GLY A 214 2.57 30.34 -3.80
CA GLY A 214 3.58 29.49 -3.15
C GLY A 214 3.06 28.76 -1.92
N GLN A 215 1.79 28.98 -1.54
CA GLN A 215 1.12 28.21 -0.49
C GLN A 215 0.37 27.02 -1.09
N TYR A 216 0.13 25.99 -0.29
CA TYR A 216 -0.56 24.79 -0.69
C TYR A 216 -1.63 24.46 0.34
N VAL A 217 -2.70 23.85 -0.13
CA VAL A 217 -3.73 23.18 0.68
C VAL A 217 -3.85 21.74 0.20
N TYR A 218 -4.45 20.89 1.01
CA TYR A 218 -4.65 19.49 0.66
C TYR A 218 -6.14 19.21 0.49
N THR A 219 -6.47 18.40 -0.51
CA THR A 219 -7.79 17.81 -0.67
C THR A 219 -7.64 16.31 -0.44
N ALA A 220 -8.41 15.77 0.48
CA ALA A 220 -8.39 14.33 0.81
C ALA A 220 -9.30 13.55 -0.14
N TYR A 221 -8.79 12.47 -0.71
CA TYR A 221 -9.52 11.56 -1.57
C TYR A 221 -9.56 10.17 -0.93
N TRP A 222 -10.74 9.79 -0.46
CA TRP A 222 -10.99 8.55 0.25
C TRP A 222 -11.54 7.50 -0.69
N VAL A 223 -11.05 6.29 -0.56
CA VAL A 223 -11.57 5.12 -1.27
C VAL A 223 -11.65 3.95 -0.30
N GLU A 224 -12.81 3.28 -0.27
CA GLU A 224 -12.99 1.97 0.33
C GLU A 224 -13.52 1.02 -0.73
N ILE A 225 -12.91 -0.17 -0.81
CA ILE A 225 -13.31 -1.25 -1.71
C ILE A 225 -13.72 -2.48 -0.91
N PHE A 226 -14.74 -3.17 -1.37
CA PHE A 226 -15.32 -4.37 -0.73
C PHE A 226 -15.12 -5.60 -1.63
N LYS A 227 -14.55 -6.68 -1.08
CA LYS A 227 -14.24 -7.91 -1.81
C LYS A 227 -15.08 -9.08 -1.34
#